data_8c94d13dfd10a09b3ffcb8675dddd7fd
#
_entry.id   8c94d13dfd10a09b3ffcb8675dddd7fd
#
_cell.length_a   1.000
_cell.length_b   1.000
_cell.length_c   1.000
_cell.angle_alpha   90.00
_cell.angle_beta   90.00
_cell.angle_gamma   90.00
#
_symmetry.space_group_name_H-M   'P 1'
#
loop_
_entity.id
_entity.type
_entity.pdbx_description
1 polymer ?
#
loop_
_entity_poly.entity_id
_entity_poly.type
_entity_poly.pdbx_seq_one_letter_code
_entity_poly.pdbx_strand_id
1 'polypeptide(L)'
;LMGLPLGIYNVITYALIADSVDYLEWKTGERQEGVCFAFQTFLSKVNAAVATFVFGQILDRTDFKAVDKSLVDTAGRQIFFEQSVNTQKMLLALVTIVPAIGFLLTIIPMFFNNYTGKVKEQAQKELEKKREKLMSDTEN
;
A
#
# COMPACT_ATOMS: atom_id res chain seq x y z
N LEU A 1 0.94 -8.07 18.72
CA LEU A 1 1.47 -9.00 17.69
C LEU A 1 1.19 -8.54 16.25
N MET A 2 0.11 -7.77 15.97
CA MET A 2 -0.20 -7.28 14.61
C MET A 2 0.74 -6.15 14.11
N GLY A 3 1.46 -5.46 14.97
CA GLY A 3 2.35 -4.37 14.56
C GLY A 3 3.60 -4.82 13.80
N LEU A 4 4.13 -6.00 14.10
CA LEU A 4 5.34 -6.53 13.43
C LEU A 4 5.14 -6.74 11.94
N PRO A 5 4.08 -7.43 11.45
CA PRO A 5 3.85 -7.60 10.02
C PRO A 5 3.65 -6.27 9.28
N LEU A 6 2.97 -5.30 9.89
CA LEU A 6 2.77 -3.97 9.31
C LEU A 6 4.10 -3.19 9.21
N GLY A 7 4.96 -3.31 10.21
CA GLY A 7 6.30 -2.70 10.17
C GLY A 7 7.15 -3.27 9.03
N ILE A 8 7.21 -4.59 8.91
CA ILE A 8 7.94 -5.28 7.83
C ILE A 8 7.40 -4.88 6.46
N TYR A 9 6.07 -4.86 6.30
CA TYR A 9 5.41 -4.44 5.05
C TYR A 9 5.83 -3.02 4.64
N ASN A 10 5.83 -2.07 5.58
CA ASN A 10 6.24 -0.69 5.28
C ASN A 10 7.71 -0.63 4.82
N VAL A 11 8.63 -1.30 5.52
CA VAL A 11 10.04 -1.31 5.14
C VAL A 11 10.25 -1.89 3.74
N ILE A 12 9.60 -3.02 3.43
CA ILE A 12 9.69 -3.65 2.10
C ILE A 12 9.13 -2.71 1.02
N THR A 13 8.02 -2.03 1.29
CA THR A 13 7.41 -1.10 0.33
C THR A 13 8.37 0.05 -0.02
N TYR A 14 9.01 0.66 0.98
CA TYR A 14 9.98 1.72 0.72
C TYR A 14 11.24 1.22 0.01
N ALA A 15 11.70 0.01 0.32
CA ALA A 15 12.82 -0.61 -0.37
C ALA A 15 12.51 -0.85 -1.86
N LEU A 16 11.31 -1.32 -2.19
CA LEU A 16 10.87 -1.51 -3.58
C LEU A 16 10.75 -0.19 -4.35
N ILE A 17 10.34 0.89 -3.68
CA ILE A 17 10.31 2.22 -4.31
C ILE A 17 11.74 2.70 -4.60
N ALA A 18 12.67 2.54 -3.67
CA ALA A 18 14.08 2.88 -3.88
C ALA A 18 14.68 2.10 -5.05
N ASP A 19 14.41 0.80 -5.14
CA ASP A 19 14.80 -0.03 -6.28
C ASP A 19 14.21 0.47 -7.61
N SER A 20 12.97 0.95 -7.58
CA SER A 20 12.31 1.51 -8.77
C SER A 20 12.94 2.83 -9.21
N VAL A 21 13.37 3.67 -8.26
CA VAL A 21 14.12 4.91 -8.53
C VAL A 21 15.46 4.60 -9.19
N ASP A 22 16.22 3.66 -8.64
CA ASP A 22 17.51 3.24 -9.19
C ASP A 22 17.36 2.61 -10.58
N TYR A 23 16.32 1.79 -10.80
CA TYR A 23 16.02 1.24 -12.11
C TYR A 23 15.70 2.33 -13.14
N LEU A 24 14.91 3.33 -12.75
CA LEU A 24 14.55 4.45 -13.61
C LEU A 24 15.79 5.30 -13.95
N GLU A 25 16.62 5.62 -12.95
CA GLU A 25 17.90 6.34 -13.14
C GLU A 25 18.81 5.57 -14.09
N TRP A 26 18.91 4.25 -13.95
CA TRP A 26 19.73 3.42 -14.84
C TRP A 26 19.23 3.44 -16.29
N LYS A 27 17.91 3.45 -16.49
CA LYS A 27 17.29 3.44 -17.83
C LYS A 27 17.25 4.81 -18.50
N THR A 28 16.96 5.87 -17.76
CA THR A 28 16.77 7.23 -18.30
C THR A 28 17.99 8.12 -18.16
N GLY A 29 18.90 7.77 -17.27
CA GLY A 29 20.07 8.59 -16.94
C GLY A 29 19.79 9.70 -15.94
N GLU A 30 18.52 9.90 -15.53
CA GLU A 30 18.08 10.95 -14.61
C GLU A 30 17.47 10.35 -13.35
N ARG A 31 17.85 10.89 -12.18
CA ARG A 31 17.29 10.47 -10.90
C ARG A 31 15.97 11.20 -10.64
N GLN A 32 14.85 10.48 -10.82
CA GLN A 32 13.50 11.04 -10.68
C GLN A 32 12.81 10.53 -9.40
N GLU A 33 13.47 10.65 -8.28
CA GLU A 33 12.99 10.17 -6.97
C GLU A 33 11.64 10.81 -6.59
N GLY A 34 11.51 12.13 -6.78
CA GLY A 34 10.29 12.86 -6.47
C GLY A 34 9.06 12.35 -7.23
N VAL A 35 9.23 11.99 -8.51
CA VAL A 35 8.15 11.44 -9.34
C VAL A 35 7.70 10.08 -8.83
N CYS A 36 8.64 9.19 -8.47
CA CYS A 36 8.32 7.86 -7.94
C CYS A 36 7.54 7.94 -6.63
N PHE A 37 7.97 8.79 -5.69
CA PHE A 37 7.27 8.98 -4.40
C PHE A 37 5.93 9.70 -4.56
N ALA A 38 5.82 10.68 -5.47
CA ALA A 38 4.55 11.34 -5.78
C ALA A 38 3.53 10.35 -6.35
N PHE A 39 3.96 9.50 -7.29
CA PHE A 39 3.11 8.48 -7.89
C PHE A 39 2.64 7.43 -6.86
N GLN A 40 3.55 6.95 -6.00
CA GLN A 40 3.22 6.04 -4.91
C GLN A 40 2.20 6.67 -3.95
N THR A 41 2.39 7.93 -3.57
CA THR A 41 1.47 8.64 -2.68
C THR A 41 0.10 8.82 -3.34
N PHE A 42 0.08 9.18 -4.62
CA PHE A 42 -1.14 9.30 -5.40
C PHE A 42 -1.93 7.99 -5.44
N LEU A 43 -1.27 6.88 -5.80
CA LEU A 43 -1.89 5.55 -5.82
C LEU A 43 -2.43 5.14 -4.45
N SER A 44 -1.71 5.45 -3.37
CA SER A 44 -2.16 5.16 -2.00
C SER A 44 -3.45 5.92 -1.66
N LYS A 45 -3.59 7.18 -2.09
CA LYS A 45 -4.81 7.99 -1.88
C LYS A 45 -5.97 7.48 -2.72
N VAL A 46 -5.73 7.14 -3.99
CA VAL A 46 -6.74 6.54 -4.86
C VAL A 46 -7.24 5.21 -4.28
N ASN A 47 -6.34 4.36 -3.84
CA ASN A 47 -6.69 3.08 -3.19
C ASN A 47 -7.56 3.28 -1.94
N ALA A 48 -7.20 4.22 -1.08
CA ALA A 48 -7.99 4.53 0.12
C ALA A 48 -9.39 5.04 -0.25
N ALA A 49 -9.51 5.90 -1.26
CA ALA A 49 -10.81 6.42 -1.72
C ALA A 49 -11.69 5.29 -2.29
N VAL A 50 -11.14 4.43 -3.14
CA VAL A 50 -11.86 3.27 -3.70
C VAL A 50 -12.30 2.32 -2.60
N ALA A 51 -11.40 1.99 -1.65
CA ALA A 51 -11.73 1.11 -0.53
C ALA A 51 -12.88 1.68 0.32
N THR A 52 -12.84 2.98 0.64
CA THR A 52 -13.89 3.65 1.41
C THR A 52 -15.22 3.65 0.65
N PHE A 53 -15.20 3.91 -0.65
CA PHE A 53 -16.40 3.89 -1.49
C PHE A 53 -17.03 2.50 -1.53
N VAL A 54 -16.23 1.46 -1.79
CA VAL A 54 -16.71 0.06 -1.82
C VAL A 54 -17.26 -0.35 -0.46
N PHE A 55 -16.58 0.01 0.62
CA PHE A 55 -17.04 -0.25 1.98
C PHE A 55 -18.40 0.39 2.25
N GLY A 56 -18.59 1.67 1.89
CA GLY A 56 -19.86 2.38 2.02
C GLY A 56 -20.99 1.69 1.25
N GLN A 57 -20.75 1.29 -0.01
CA GLN A 57 -21.75 0.58 -0.82
C GLN A 57 -22.17 -0.76 -0.21
N ILE A 58 -21.24 -1.47 0.42
CA ILE A 58 -21.56 -2.74 1.08
C ILE A 58 -22.39 -2.50 2.35
N LEU A 59 -22.05 -1.50 3.14
CA LEU A 59 -22.84 -1.14 4.32
C LEU A 59 -24.28 -0.78 3.95
N ASP A 60 -24.49 0.03 2.92
CA ASP A 60 -25.82 0.42 2.44
C ASP A 60 -26.67 -0.79 2.02
N ARG A 61 -26.05 -1.83 1.46
CA ARG A 61 -26.76 -3.04 0.98
C ARG A 61 -26.99 -4.09 2.04
N THR A 62 -26.41 -3.94 3.24
CA THR A 62 -26.44 -4.97 4.30
C THR A 62 -27.35 -4.63 5.47
N ASP A 63 -28.20 -3.61 5.38
CA ASP A 63 -29.04 -3.11 6.49
C ASP A 63 -28.21 -2.85 7.76
N PHE A 64 -27.00 -2.33 7.58
CA PHE A 64 -26.12 -2.01 8.69
C PHE A 64 -26.72 -0.94 9.59
N LYS A 65 -26.91 -1.27 10.86
CA LYS A 65 -27.39 -0.32 11.86
C LYS A 65 -26.23 0.42 12.49
N ALA A 66 -26.07 1.69 12.11
CA ALA A 66 -25.08 2.56 12.74
C ALA A 66 -25.45 2.83 14.20
N VAL A 67 -24.42 3.01 15.04
CA VAL A 67 -24.63 3.42 16.45
C VAL A 67 -25.08 4.88 16.45
N ASP A 68 -26.29 5.13 16.94
CA ASP A 68 -26.74 6.49 17.21
C ASP A 68 -26.17 6.96 18.55
N LYS A 69 -25.25 7.91 18.49
CA LYS A 69 -24.58 8.45 19.68
C LYS A 69 -25.51 9.21 20.61
N SER A 70 -26.70 9.58 20.15
CA SER A 70 -27.72 10.25 20.95
C SER A 70 -28.51 9.27 21.81
N LEU A 71 -28.51 7.99 21.46
CA LEU A 71 -29.24 6.97 22.21
C LEU A 71 -28.34 6.40 23.31
N VAL A 72 -28.73 6.71 24.52
CA VAL A 72 -28.09 6.18 25.74
C VAL A 72 -29.12 5.41 26.57
N ASP A 73 -28.67 4.38 27.28
CA ASP A 73 -29.51 3.66 28.24
C ASP A 73 -29.75 4.51 29.50
N THR A 74 -30.57 3.99 30.41
CA THR A 74 -30.85 4.62 31.70
C THR A 74 -29.63 4.83 32.60
N ALA A 75 -28.51 4.16 32.29
CA ALA A 75 -27.22 4.30 32.98
C ALA A 75 -26.23 5.19 32.21
N GLY A 76 -26.65 5.89 31.15
CA GLY A 76 -25.82 6.76 30.33
C GLY A 76 -24.82 6.04 29.40
N ARG A 77 -25.01 4.73 29.17
CA ARG A 77 -24.15 3.96 28.27
C ARG A 77 -24.74 3.96 26.85
N GLN A 78 -23.87 4.03 25.82
CA GLN A 78 -24.30 3.95 24.43
C GLN A 78 -25.00 2.63 24.13
N ILE A 79 -26.13 2.72 23.44
CA ILE A 79 -26.89 1.55 22.99
C ILE A 79 -26.27 1.03 21.70
N PHE A 80 -25.81 -0.22 21.70
CA PHE A 80 -25.31 -0.90 20.52
C PHE A 80 -26.40 -1.80 19.96
N PHE A 81 -26.71 -1.64 18.67
CA PHE A 81 -27.65 -2.52 17.99
C PHE A 81 -26.99 -3.83 17.59
N GLU A 82 -27.64 -4.94 17.88
CA GLU A 82 -27.22 -6.21 17.31
C GLU A 82 -27.38 -6.18 15.79
N GLN A 83 -26.29 -6.46 15.10
CA GLN A 83 -26.29 -6.56 13.64
C GLN A 83 -26.88 -7.90 13.21
N SER A 84 -27.59 -7.92 12.08
CA SER A 84 -28.11 -9.16 11.54
C SER A 84 -26.98 -10.14 11.23
N VAL A 85 -27.26 -11.44 11.30
CA VAL A 85 -26.26 -12.48 11.00
C VAL A 85 -25.70 -12.32 9.58
N ASN A 86 -26.50 -11.85 8.65
CA ASN A 86 -26.09 -11.58 7.28
C ASN A 86 -25.09 -10.40 7.23
N THR A 87 -25.38 -9.30 7.92
CA THR A 87 -24.48 -8.15 8.03
C THR A 87 -23.14 -8.55 8.66
N GLN A 88 -23.15 -9.33 9.73
CA GLN A 88 -21.93 -9.83 10.38
C GLN A 88 -21.07 -10.68 9.43
N LYS A 89 -21.68 -11.60 8.69
CA LYS A 89 -20.98 -12.43 7.70
C LYS A 89 -20.37 -11.59 6.56
N MET A 90 -21.12 -10.61 6.05
CA MET A 90 -20.63 -9.71 5.00
C MET A 90 -19.47 -8.83 5.47
N LEU A 91 -19.55 -8.27 6.68
CA LEU A 91 -18.46 -7.51 7.28
C LEU A 91 -17.21 -8.38 7.50
N LEU A 92 -17.40 -9.60 7.99
CA LEU A 92 -16.29 -10.54 8.15
C LEU A 92 -15.63 -10.87 6.81
N ALA A 93 -16.44 -11.17 5.79
CA ALA A 93 -15.96 -11.44 4.45
C ALA A 93 -15.19 -10.24 3.86
N LEU A 94 -15.68 -9.02 4.07
CA LEU A 94 -15.04 -7.79 3.62
C LEU A 94 -13.66 -7.59 4.24
N VAL A 95 -13.52 -7.88 5.54
CA VAL A 95 -12.26 -7.69 6.27
C VAL A 95 -11.27 -8.82 6.02
N THR A 96 -11.73 -10.01 5.64
CA THR A 96 -10.85 -11.19 5.47
C THR A 96 -10.65 -11.56 4.01
N ILE A 97 -11.71 -11.74 3.23
CA ILE A 97 -11.62 -12.26 1.86
C ILE A 97 -11.08 -11.19 0.89
N VAL A 98 -11.57 -9.95 0.99
CA VAL A 98 -11.15 -8.87 0.07
C VAL A 98 -9.65 -8.57 0.18
N PRO A 99 -9.06 -8.38 1.38
CA PRO A 99 -7.61 -8.24 1.51
C PRO A 99 -6.84 -9.48 1.07
N ALA A 100 -7.33 -10.69 1.35
CA ALA A 100 -6.68 -11.93 0.95
C ALA A 100 -6.56 -12.02 -0.59
N ILE A 101 -7.63 -11.71 -1.33
CA ILE A 101 -7.61 -11.65 -2.79
C ILE A 101 -6.64 -10.55 -3.25
N GLY A 102 -6.66 -9.37 -2.62
CA GLY A 102 -5.73 -8.28 -2.90
C GLY A 102 -4.28 -8.72 -2.77
N PHE A 103 -3.91 -9.40 -1.70
CA PHE A 103 -2.56 -9.94 -1.51
C PHE A 103 -2.18 -10.99 -2.56
N LEU A 104 -3.10 -11.86 -2.95
CA LEU A 104 -2.84 -12.82 -4.03
C LEU A 104 -2.59 -12.12 -5.36
N LEU A 105 -3.34 -11.06 -5.67
CA LEU A 105 -3.15 -10.30 -6.90
C LEU A 105 -1.80 -9.56 -6.93
N THR A 106 -1.22 -9.18 -5.79
CA THR A 106 0.11 -8.53 -5.75
C THR A 106 1.25 -9.46 -6.14
N ILE A 107 1.04 -10.78 -6.12
CA ILE A 107 2.03 -11.75 -6.54
C ILE A 107 2.23 -11.70 -8.06
N ILE A 108 1.19 -11.39 -8.83
CA ILE A 108 1.23 -11.38 -10.31
C ILE A 108 2.29 -10.43 -10.85
N PRO A 109 2.35 -9.13 -10.46
CA PRO A 109 3.38 -8.21 -10.94
C PRO A 109 4.81 -8.64 -10.57
N MET A 110 4.99 -9.37 -9.47
CA MET A 110 6.32 -9.82 -9.06
C MET A 110 6.95 -10.82 -10.04
N PHE A 111 6.12 -11.62 -10.74
CA PHE A 111 6.62 -12.51 -11.79
C PHE A 111 7.12 -11.76 -13.04
N PHE A 112 6.65 -10.53 -13.26
CA PHE A 112 7.08 -9.67 -14.37
C PHE A 112 8.23 -8.74 -13.98
N ASN A 113 8.68 -8.78 -12.72
CA ASN A 113 9.76 -7.93 -12.25
C ASN A 113 11.13 -8.50 -12.71
N ASN A 114 11.70 -7.88 -13.74
CA ASN A 114 13.00 -8.25 -14.28
C ASN A 114 14.18 -7.54 -13.57
N TYR A 115 13.89 -6.61 -12.65
CA TYR A 115 14.93 -5.89 -11.90
C TYR A 115 15.30 -6.67 -10.63
N THR A 116 15.89 -7.86 -10.82
CA THR A 116 16.27 -8.76 -9.71
C THR A 116 17.62 -9.41 -9.97
N GLY A 117 18.26 -9.91 -8.93
CA GLY A 117 19.50 -10.66 -9.02
C GLY A 117 20.61 -9.94 -9.79
N LYS A 118 21.13 -10.56 -10.84
CA LYS A 118 22.27 -10.05 -11.61
C LYS A 118 21.99 -8.70 -12.31
N VAL A 119 20.76 -8.47 -12.76
CA VAL A 119 20.39 -7.22 -13.42
C VAL A 119 20.44 -6.04 -12.45
N LYS A 120 19.93 -6.26 -11.23
CA LYS A 120 20.00 -5.25 -10.16
C LYS A 120 21.45 -4.95 -9.78
N GLU A 121 22.27 -5.99 -9.61
CA GLU A 121 23.68 -5.83 -9.26
C GLU A 121 24.47 -5.08 -10.33
N GLN A 122 24.22 -5.36 -11.62
CA GLN A 122 24.83 -4.64 -12.72
C GLN A 122 24.43 -3.16 -12.73
N ALA A 123 23.13 -2.89 -12.61
CA ALA A 123 22.63 -1.52 -12.59
C ALA A 123 23.21 -0.71 -11.43
N GLN A 124 23.30 -1.29 -10.24
CA GLN A 124 23.91 -0.62 -9.08
C GLN A 124 25.39 -0.32 -9.31
N LYS A 125 26.17 -1.26 -9.83
CA LYS A 125 27.60 -1.03 -10.16
C LYS A 125 27.81 0.05 -11.23
N GLU A 126 26.93 0.12 -12.22
CA GLU A 126 27.00 1.16 -13.25
C GLU A 126 26.63 2.55 -12.70
N LEU A 127 25.61 2.60 -11.84
CA LEU A 127 25.21 3.84 -11.17
C LEU A 127 26.29 4.35 -10.21
N GLU A 128 26.92 3.47 -9.42
CA GLU A 128 28.02 3.83 -8.53
C GLU A 128 29.19 4.44 -9.32
N LYS A 129 29.63 3.78 -10.38
CA LYS A 129 30.70 4.30 -11.25
C LYS A 129 30.37 5.66 -11.86
N LYS A 130 29.09 5.87 -12.24
CA LYS A 130 28.63 7.13 -12.79
C LYS A 130 28.67 8.24 -11.72
N ARG A 131 28.24 7.94 -10.50
CA ARG A 131 28.25 8.87 -9.37
C ARG A 131 29.68 9.24 -8.95
N GLU A 132 30.60 8.27 -8.88
CA GLU A 132 32.02 8.50 -8.59
C GLU A 132 32.66 9.42 -9.64
N LYS A 133 32.37 9.20 -10.92
CA LYS A 133 32.86 10.05 -12.00
C LYS A 133 32.38 11.50 -11.91
N LEU A 134 31.09 11.68 -11.61
CA LEU A 134 30.50 13.01 -11.41
C LEU A 134 31.10 13.74 -10.21
N MET A 135 31.41 13.04 -9.12
CA MET A 135 32.06 13.62 -7.95
C MET A 135 33.50 14.06 -8.28
N SER A 136 34.26 13.22 -8.99
CA SER A 136 35.65 13.56 -9.40
C SER A 136 35.71 14.74 -10.35
N ASP A 137 34.69 14.88 -11.23
CA ASP A 137 34.63 16.01 -12.18
C ASP A 137 34.19 17.34 -11.51
N THR A 138 33.55 17.25 -10.32
CA THR A 138 33.12 18.45 -9.58
C THR A 138 34.21 18.99 -8.63
N GLU A 139 35.19 18.16 -8.28
CA GLU A 139 36.32 18.53 -7.43
C GLU A 139 37.52 19.16 -8.21
N ASN A 140 37.50 19.15 -9.55
CA ASN A 140 38.48 19.75 -10.43
C ASN A 140 37.95 21.04 -11.07
#